data_48ec8eb7e276dab29215ad25fb812432
#
_entry.id   48ec8eb7e276dab29215ad25fb812432
#
_cell.length_a   1.000
_cell.length_b   1.000
_cell.length_c   1.000
_cell.angle_alpha   90.00
_cell.angle_beta   90.00
_cell.angle_gamma   90.00
#
_symmetry.space_group_name_H-M   'P 1'
#
loop_
_entity.id
_entity.type
_entity.pdbx_description
1 polymer ?
#
loop_
_entity_poly.entity_id
_entity_poly.type
_entity_poly.pdbx_seq_one_letter_code
_entity_poly.pdbx_strand_id
1 'polypeptide(L)'
;MKSTFTKISLCLALITATMTSCLNGENEYHEIYFYPQRPEGIVFYADQTTDTTTLVSYDSWTMTKEGEWFEASPNSQEIPVGSYGITRIGISTTPNTTGQNRSGRISINSYLSISTPIYQASWLNIISPKPKYTNTDANGSFNSLKARFELDLLYNTQSHAIHFSTYGKSATLTSNAEWIKPQIETFMSGTNMAILDIKPNELSTAREAQLSLTSEGVTTIIYVKQEGKKKI
;
A
#
# COMPACT_ATOMS: atom_id res chain seq x y z
N MET A 1 -32.20 -38.47 -62.17
CA MET A 1 -30.89 -38.03 -61.65
C MET A 1 -30.81 -36.53 -61.22
N LYS A 2 -31.83 -35.70 -61.40
CA LYS A 2 -31.78 -34.26 -61.03
C LYS A 2 -32.20 -33.93 -59.58
N SER A 3 -32.88 -34.86 -58.87
CA SER A 3 -33.42 -34.61 -57.54
C SER A 3 -32.43 -34.85 -56.40
N THR A 4 -31.39 -35.64 -56.59
CA THR A 4 -30.44 -36.03 -55.54
C THR A 4 -29.33 -34.96 -55.35
N PHE A 5 -28.98 -34.25 -56.40
CA PHE A 5 -27.96 -33.19 -56.34
C PHE A 5 -28.43 -31.94 -55.56
N THR A 6 -29.72 -31.60 -55.70
CA THR A 6 -30.30 -30.44 -55.02
C THR A 6 -30.42 -30.65 -53.52
N LYS A 7 -30.65 -31.89 -53.06
CA LYS A 7 -30.73 -32.25 -51.64
C LYS A 7 -29.36 -32.25 -50.93
N ILE A 8 -28.29 -32.68 -51.67
CA ILE A 8 -26.95 -32.70 -51.13
C ILE A 8 -26.40 -31.26 -51.01
N SER A 9 -26.74 -30.40 -51.99
CA SER A 9 -26.29 -28.98 -51.95
C SER A 9 -26.99 -28.22 -50.80
N LEU A 10 -28.27 -28.53 -50.52
CA LEU A 10 -28.98 -27.90 -49.40
C LEU A 10 -28.46 -28.33 -48.03
N CYS A 11 -28.12 -29.64 -47.87
CA CYS A 11 -27.50 -30.13 -46.65
C CYS A 11 -26.09 -29.56 -46.39
N LEU A 12 -25.29 -29.37 -47.47
CA LEU A 12 -23.97 -28.78 -47.36
C LEU A 12 -24.06 -27.29 -46.97
N ALA A 13 -25.05 -26.55 -47.50
CA ALA A 13 -25.25 -25.14 -47.13
C ALA A 13 -25.77 -24.99 -45.69
N LEU A 14 -26.57 -25.95 -45.16
CA LEU A 14 -26.99 -25.93 -43.79
C LEU A 14 -25.84 -26.26 -42.82
N ILE A 15 -24.96 -27.18 -43.18
CA ILE A 15 -23.80 -27.55 -42.36
C ILE A 15 -22.80 -26.39 -42.28
N THR A 16 -22.61 -25.64 -43.36
CA THR A 16 -21.72 -24.45 -43.35
C THR A 16 -22.33 -23.30 -42.51
N ALA A 17 -23.65 -23.12 -42.56
CA ALA A 17 -24.31 -22.09 -41.76
C ALA A 17 -24.29 -22.40 -40.23
N THR A 18 -24.33 -23.67 -39.84
CA THR A 18 -24.22 -24.08 -38.44
C THR A 18 -22.79 -24.05 -37.92
N MET A 19 -21.78 -24.26 -38.76
CA MET A 19 -20.39 -24.18 -38.37
C MET A 19 -19.91 -22.72 -38.17
N THR A 20 -20.49 -21.77 -38.90
CA THR A 20 -20.16 -20.35 -38.72
C THR A 20 -20.77 -19.73 -37.46
N SER A 21 -21.86 -20.29 -36.95
CA SER A 21 -22.46 -19.81 -35.68
C SER A 21 -21.77 -20.33 -34.41
N CYS A 22 -20.94 -21.40 -34.53
CA CYS A 22 -20.16 -21.91 -33.38
C CYS A 22 -18.74 -21.30 -33.28
N LEU A 23 -18.33 -20.50 -34.30
CA LEU A 23 -17.01 -19.86 -34.28
C LEU A 23 -17.04 -18.39 -33.86
N ASN A 24 -18.21 -17.81 -33.61
CA ASN A 24 -18.37 -16.46 -33.09
C ASN A 24 -18.65 -16.40 -31.59
N GLY A 25 -18.29 -17.44 -30.84
CA GLY A 25 -18.05 -17.29 -29.42
C GLY A 25 -16.68 -16.64 -29.26
N GLU A 26 -16.60 -15.34 -29.48
CA GLU A 26 -15.48 -14.55 -28.97
C GLU A 26 -15.52 -14.76 -27.45
N ASN A 27 -14.62 -15.61 -26.94
CA ASN A 27 -14.30 -15.62 -25.53
C ASN A 27 -13.62 -14.27 -25.29
N GLU A 28 -14.42 -13.24 -25.03
CA GLU A 28 -13.91 -11.97 -24.56
C GLU A 28 -13.21 -12.24 -23.24
N TYR A 29 -11.90 -12.21 -23.28
CA TYR A 29 -11.08 -12.38 -22.09
C TYR A 29 -10.95 -11.02 -21.42
N HIS A 30 -11.52 -10.89 -20.24
CA HIS A 30 -11.49 -9.67 -19.46
C HIS A 30 -10.55 -9.84 -18.26
N GLU A 31 -9.46 -9.10 -18.25
CA GLU A 31 -8.52 -9.07 -17.12
C GLU A 31 -7.97 -7.66 -16.94
N ILE A 32 -7.81 -7.24 -15.69
CA ILE A 32 -7.19 -5.97 -15.35
C ILE A 32 -6.42 -6.10 -14.03
N TYR A 33 -5.18 -5.61 -14.00
CA TYR A 33 -4.37 -5.63 -12.78
C TYR A 33 -3.25 -4.60 -12.82
N PHE A 34 -2.78 -4.19 -11.62
CA PHE A 34 -1.56 -3.42 -11.45
C PHE A 34 -0.33 -4.33 -11.36
N TYR A 35 0.76 -3.91 -11.99
CA TYR A 35 2.05 -4.61 -11.91
C TYR A 35 3.18 -3.62 -11.52
N PRO A 36 4.07 -3.98 -10.57
CA PRO A 36 3.93 -5.13 -9.67
C PRO A 36 2.70 -5.01 -8.76
N GLN A 37 2.17 -6.13 -8.34
CA GLN A 37 1.12 -6.12 -7.32
C GLN A 37 1.71 -5.63 -5.99
N ARG A 38 1.08 -4.59 -5.42
CA ARG A 38 1.47 -3.98 -4.14
C ARG A 38 0.29 -4.08 -3.18
N PRO A 39 0.18 -5.16 -2.37
CA PRO A 39 -0.96 -5.35 -1.47
C PRO A 39 -1.15 -4.19 -0.48
N GLU A 40 -0.05 -3.59 -0.02
CA GLU A 40 -0.04 -2.40 0.84
C GLU A 40 -0.32 -1.08 0.09
N GLY A 41 -0.45 -1.11 -1.23
CA GLY A 41 -0.61 0.07 -2.06
C GLY A 41 0.72 0.74 -2.45
N ILE A 42 0.63 1.94 -2.99
CA ILE A 42 1.77 2.75 -3.42
C ILE A 42 2.15 3.70 -2.28
N VAL A 43 3.38 3.58 -1.79
CA VAL A 43 3.85 4.33 -0.62
C VAL A 43 4.97 5.28 -1.01
N PHE A 44 4.75 6.56 -0.78
CA PHE A 44 5.75 7.63 -0.94
C PHE A 44 6.40 7.96 0.39
N TYR A 45 7.70 8.22 0.37
CA TYR A 45 8.37 8.93 1.47
C TYR A 45 7.97 10.40 1.47
N ALA A 46 8.24 11.10 2.56
CA ALA A 46 7.83 12.50 2.73
C ALA A 46 8.37 13.43 1.62
N ASP A 47 9.58 13.20 1.18
CA ASP A 47 10.30 13.98 0.15
C ASP A 47 10.20 13.38 -1.25
N GLN A 48 9.62 12.18 -1.40
CA GLN A 48 9.42 11.55 -2.68
C GLN A 48 8.28 12.23 -3.43
N THR A 49 8.55 12.65 -4.66
CA THR A 49 7.59 13.41 -5.48
C THR A 49 7.06 12.65 -6.68
N THR A 50 7.64 11.49 -6.99
CA THR A 50 7.22 10.69 -8.16
C THR A 50 7.30 9.19 -7.86
N ASP A 51 6.36 8.43 -8.42
CA ASP A 51 6.40 6.97 -8.53
C ASP A 51 5.68 6.54 -9.82
N THR A 52 5.76 5.28 -10.15
CA THR A 52 5.08 4.72 -11.30
C THR A 52 4.54 3.33 -10.98
N THR A 53 3.42 3.00 -11.59
CA THR A 53 2.90 1.64 -11.65
C THR A 53 2.50 1.30 -13.07
N THR A 54 2.40 0.03 -13.41
CA THR A 54 1.94 -0.42 -14.71
C THR A 54 0.55 -1.00 -14.57
N LEU A 55 -0.35 -0.60 -15.44
CA LEU A 55 -1.67 -1.19 -15.59
C LEU A 55 -1.66 -2.10 -16.81
N VAL A 56 -2.06 -3.35 -16.65
CA VAL A 56 -2.35 -4.28 -17.75
C VAL A 56 -3.86 -4.42 -17.82
N SER A 57 -4.45 -4.22 -19.00
CA SER A 57 -5.89 -4.34 -19.22
C SER A 57 -6.19 -4.91 -20.59
N TYR A 58 -7.23 -5.72 -20.67
CA TYR A 58 -7.79 -6.25 -21.92
C TYR A 58 -8.97 -5.43 -22.43
N ASP A 59 -9.40 -4.44 -21.67
CA ASP A 59 -10.51 -3.55 -21.97
C ASP A 59 -10.08 -2.09 -21.89
N SER A 60 -10.75 -1.22 -22.62
CA SER A 60 -10.66 0.23 -22.46
C SER A 60 -11.01 0.61 -21.02
N TRP A 61 -10.33 1.60 -20.48
CA TRP A 61 -10.48 1.98 -19.09
C TRP A 61 -10.40 3.49 -18.88
N THR A 62 -10.98 3.92 -17.78
CA THR A 62 -10.86 5.27 -17.23
C THR A 62 -10.38 5.22 -15.79
N MET A 63 -9.69 6.25 -15.35
CA MET A 63 -9.17 6.35 -13.99
C MET A 63 -9.82 7.51 -13.24
N THR A 64 -10.14 7.27 -11.99
CA THR A 64 -10.53 8.29 -11.02
C THR A 64 -9.56 8.29 -9.85
N LYS A 65 -9.38 9.44 -9.19
CA LYS A 65 -8.54 9.57 -8.00
C LYS A 65 -9.34 10.12 -6.83
N GLU A 66 -9.00 9.67 -5.63
CA GLU A 66 -9.44 10.26 -4.36
C GLU A 66 -8.21 10.85 -3.68
N GLY A 67 -8.25 12.12 -3.33
CA GLY A 67 -7.13 12.88 -2.74
C GLY A 67 -6.60 13.95 -3.68
N GLU A 68 -6.53 15.19 -3.16
CA GLU A 68 -6.10 16.38 -3.91
C GLU A 68 -4.57 16.60 -3.91
N TRP A 69 -3.85 15.77 -3.16
CA TRP A 69 -2.43 15.97 -2.92
C TRP A 69 -1.51 15.27 -3.94
N PHE A 70 -2.06 14.51 -4.87
CA PHE A 70 -1.30 13.83 -5.94
C PHE A 70 -2.03 13.91 -7.28
N GLU A 71 -1.28 13.74 -8.36
CA GLU A 71 -1.78 13.57 -9.72
C GLU A 71 -1.36 12.21 -10.28
N ALA A 72 -2.16 11.65 -11.16
CA ALA A 72 -1.87 10.40 -11.85
C ALA A 72 -2.23 10.51 -13.33
N SER A 73 -1.39 9.98 -14.22
CA SER A 73 -1.55 10.09 -15.66
C SER A 73 -0.93 8.89 -16.39
N PRO A 74 -1.51 8.44 -17.51
CA PRO A 74 -2.76 8.90 -18.14
C PRO A 74 -4.00 8.51 -17.34
N ASN A 75 -5.12 9.18 -17.59
CA ASN A 75 -6.40 8.94 -16.90
C ASN A 75 -7.36 8.04 -17.69
N SER A 76 -6.99 7.61 -18.89
CA SER A 76 -7.76 6.68 -19.71
C SER A 76 -6.89 6.07 -20.80
N GLN A 77 -7.33 4.95 -21.35
CA GLN A 77 -6.80 4.34 -22.56
C GLN A 77 -7.90 3.57 -23.28
N GLU A 78 -7.97 3.74 -24.60
CA GLU A 78 -8.77 2.88 -25.48
C GLU A 78 -7.95 1.67 -25.90
N ILE A 79 -8.55 0.49 -25.79
CA ILE A 79 -7.94 -0.79 -26.17
C ILE A 79 -8.91 -1.47 -27.15
N PRO A 80 -8.45 -1.81 -28.37
CA PRO A 80 -9.28 -2.52 -29.34
C PRO A 80 -9.71 -3.90 -28.81
N VAL A 81 -10.91 -4.31 -29.15
CA VAL A 81 -11.45 -5.63 -28.81
C VAL A 81 -10.50 -6.74 -29.27
N GLY A 82 -10.25 -7.73 -28.42
CA GLY A 82 -9.33 -8.83 -28.68
C GLY A 82 -7.84 -8.48 -28.55
N SER A 83 -7.53 -7.27 -28.05
CA SER A 83 -6.17 -6.79 -27.75
C SER A 83 -5.99 -6.60 -26.26
N TYR A 84 -4.74 -6.33 -25.83
CA TYR A 84 -4.47 -5.87 -24.49
C TYR A 84 -3.56 -4.64 -24.51
N GLY A 85 -3.64 -3.83 -23.47
CA GLY A 85 -2.81 -2.66 -23.27
C GLY A 85 -1.92 -2.80 -22.04
N ILE A 86 -0.69 -2.31 -22.15
CA ILE A 86 0.24 -2.15 -21.03
C ILE A 86 0.50 -0.65 -20.89
N THR A 87 -0.02 -0.05 -19.82
CA THR A 87 0.07 1.39 -19.61
C THR A 87 0.88 1.70 -18.37
N ARG A 88 1.91 2.53 -18.52
CA ARG A 88 2.64 3.06 -17.38
C ARG A 88 1.90 4.28 -16.83
N ILE A 89 1.40 4.17 -15.61
CA ILE A 89 0.76 5.27 -14.89
C ILE A 89 1.84 5.96 -14.06
N GLY A 90 2.11 7.21 -14.39
CA GLY A 90 2.97 8.09 -13.60
C GLY A 90 2.15 8.73 -12.49
N ILE A 91 2.71 8.78 -11.27
CA ILE A 91 2.09 9.41 -10.11
C ILE A 91 3.05 10.49 -9.63
N SER A 92 2.54 11.69 -9.42
CA SER A 92 3.33 12.82 -8.95
C SER A 92 2.65 13.51 -7.77
N THR A 93 3.47 14.05 -6.86
CA THR A 93 3.03 14.75 -5.67
C THR A 93 4.03 15.82 -5.27
N THR A 94 3.68 16.66 -4.31
CA THR A 94 4.61 17.57 -3.63
C THR A 94 5.16 16.93 -2.35
N PRO A 95 6.35 17.33 -1.87
CA PRO A 95 6.83 16.89 -0.57
C PRO A 95 5.80 17.10 0.53
N ASN A 96 5.63 16.09 1.39
CA ASN A 96 4.73 16.21 2.52
C ASN A 96 5.41 16.94 3.68
N THR A 97 5.21 18.23 3.75
CA THR A 97 5.71 19.11 4.82
C THR A 97 4.73 19.22 5.99
N THR A 98 3.58 18.54 5.93
CA THR A 98 2.63 18.46 7.03
C THR A 98 3.09 17.40 8.03
N GLY A 99 2.83 17.54 9.28
CA GLY A 99 3.18 16.51 10.28
C GLY A 99 2.28 15.27 10.23
N GLN A 100 1.51 15.07 9.16
CA GLN A 100 0.54 13.97 9.06
C GLN A 100 0.73 13.19 7.76
N ASN A 101 0.49 11.89 7.83
CA ASN A 101 0.44 11.05 6.64
C ASN A 101 -0.73 11.45 5.75
N ARG A 102 -0.55 11.36 4.45
CA ARG A 102 -1.60 11.56 3.46
C ARG A 102 -2.03 10.21 2.91
N SER A 103 -3.32 10.05 2.67
CA SER A 103 -3.89 8.86 2.01
C SER A 103 -4.75 9.27 0.83
N GLY A 104 -4.86 8.38 -0.13
CA GLY A 104 -5.68 8.54 -1.32
C GLY A 104 -5.85 7.19 -2.02
N ARG A 105 -6.47 7.22 -3.18
CA ARG A 105 -6.76 6.01 -3.96
C ARG A 105 -6.76 6.33 -5.45
N ILE A 106 -6.30 5.39 -6.25
CA ILE A 106 -6.56 5.31 -7.68
C ILE A 106 -7.57 4.19 -7.90
N SER A 107 -8.63 4.47 -8.63
CA SER A 107 -9.63 3.49 -9.07
C SER A 107 -9.67 3.46 -10.60
N ILE A 108 -9.58 2.27 -11.16
CA ILE A 108 -9.69 2.02 -12.59
C ILE A 108 -11.06 1.43 -12.85
N ASN A 109 -11.81 2.07 -13.72
CA ASN A 109 -13.13 1.64 -14.17
C ASN A 109 -13.01 1.11 -15.60
N SER A 110 -13.39 -0.14 -15.78
CA SER A 110 -13.38 -0.91 -17.01
C SER A 110 -14.52 -1.92 -16.95
N TYR A 111 -14.50 -2.97 -17.76
CA TYR A 111 -15.40 -4.11 -17.57
C TYR A 111 -15.29 -4.69 -16.16
N LEU A 112 -14.05 -4.85 -15.67
CA LEU A 112 -13.73 -5.13 -14.27
C LEU A 112 -13.18 -3.85 -13.62
N SER A 113 -13.53 -3.59 -12.37
CA SER A 113 -13.02 -2.44 -11.63
C SER A 113 -12.01 -2.86 -10.59
N ILE A 114 -10.89 -2.16 -10.52
CA ILE A 114 -9.84 -2.38 -9.51
C ILE A 114 -9.43 -1.06 -8.88
N SER A 115 -8.86 -1.13 -7.68
CA SER A 115 -8.31 0.05 -7.04
C SER A 115 -7.03 -0.26 -6.28
N THR A 116 -6.19 0.77 -6.11
CA THR A 116 -4.98 0.71 -5.28
C THR A 116 -4.92 1.92 -4.36
N PRO A 117 -4.65 1.73 -3.06
CA PRO A 117 -4.42 2.84 -2.15
C PRO A 117 -3.08 3.50 -2.42
N ILE A 118 -3.00 4.80 -2.15
CA ILE A 118 -1.78 5.61 -2.23
C ILE A 118 -1.57 6.29 -0.90
N TYR A 119 -0.35 6.24 -0.40
CA TYR A 119 0.05 6.85 0.86
C TYR A 119 1.29 7.73 0.66
N GLN A 120 1.37 8.82 1.40
CA GLN A 120 2.61 9.56 1.56
C GLN A 120 2.89 9.78 3.05
N ALA A 121 4.06 9.30 3.49
CA ALA A 121 4.50 9.48 4.87
C ALA A 121 4.62 10.97 5.22
N SER A 122 4.45 11.30 6.50
CA SER A 122 4.81 12.61 7.03
C SER A 122 6.34 12.79 7.02
N TRP A 123 6.80 14.03 7.19
CA TRP A 123 8.22 14.32 7.31
C TRP A 123 8.87 13.68 8.55
N LEU A 124 8.07 13.25 9.54
CA LEU A 124 8.49 12.43 10.66
C LEU A 124 8.02 10.99 10.43
N ASN A 125 8.92 10.14 9.95
CA ASN A 125 8.59 8.77 9.54
C ASN A 125 9.38 7.74 10.35
N ILE A 126 8.68 6.79 10.98
CA ILE A 126 9.30 5.62 11.63
C ILE A 126 9.46 4.51 10.58
N ILE A 127 10.70 4.09 10.35
CA ILE A 127 11.09 3.06 9.38
C ILE A 127 11.00 1.67 10.04
N SER A 128 11.42 1.58 11.31
CA SER A 128 11.35 0.37 12.13
C SER A 128 11.07 0.76 13.59
N PRO A 129 10.10 0.15 14.24
CA PRO A 129 9.24 -0.96 13.78
C PRO A 129 8.31 -0.58 12.62
N LYS A 130 7.90 -1.57 11.81
CA LYS A 130 6.91 -1.35 10.74
C LYS A 130 5.55 -0.98 11.35
N PRO A 131 4.80 -0.06 10.72
CA PRO A 131 3.48 0.28 11.22
C PRO A 131 2.51 -0.89 11.05
N LYS A 132 1.66 -1.09 12.05
CA LYS A 132 0.43 -1.85 11.92
C LYS A 132 -0.69 -0.86 11.54
N TYR A 133 -1.40 -1.14 10.47
CA TYR A 133 -2.51 -0.32 10.03
C TYR A 133 -3.81 -0.88 10.60
N THR A 134 -4.53 -0.07 11.34
CA THR A 134 -5.88 -0.41 11.80
C THR A 134 -6.90 0.38 11.00
N ASN A 135 -7.85 -0.30 10.42
CA ASN A 135 -9.02 0.32 9.81
C ASN A 135 -9.94 0.80 10.95
N THR A 136 -10.10 2.10 11.11
CA THR A 136 -10.81 2.68 12.28
C THR A 136 -12.27 3.01 12.01
N ASP A 137 -12.76 2.85 10.78
CA ASP A 137 -14.17 3.01 10.50
C ASP A 137 -14.85 1.71 10.08
N ALA A 138 -16.08 1.50 10.61
CA ALA A 138 -16.90 0.33 10.37
C ALA A 138 -17.36 0.18 8.90
N ASN A 139 -17.09 1.17 8.05
CA ASN A 139 -17.53 1.23 6.66
C ASN A 139 -16.43 0.89 5.64
N GLY A 140 -15.23 0.50 6.08
CA GLY A 140 -14.13 0.14 5.19
C GLY A 140 -13.57 1.31 4.38
N SER A 141 -13.87 2.55 4.76
CA SER A 141 -13.32 3.74 4.12
C SER A 141 -11.84 3.88 4.47
N PHE A 142 -10.98 3.92 3.44
CA PHE A 142 -9.53 4.08 3.61
C PHE A 142 -9.10 5.48 4.09
N ASN A 143 -10.04 6.39 4.33
CA ASN A 143 -9.76 7.78 4.72
C ASN A 143 -9.20 7.94 6.13
N SER A 144 -9.07 6.86 6.92
CA SER A 144 -8.64 6.91 8.32
C SER A 144 -7.69 5.79 8.75
N LEU A 145 -6.84 5.28 7.85
CA LEU A 145 -5.78 4.34 8.26
C LEU A 145 -4.82 5.02 9.24
N LYS A 146 -4.99 4.71 10.52
CA LYS A 146 -4.03 5.13 11.55
C LYS A 146 -2.90 4.12 11.61
N ALA A 147 -1.69 4.56 11.31
CA ALA A 147 -0.49 3.80 11.56
C ALA A 147 -0.25 3.71 13.07
N ARG A 148 -0.20 2.50 13.60
CA ARG A 148 0.20 2.23 14.98
C ARG A 148 1.54 1.52 14.98
N PHE A 149 2.53 2.10 15.63
CA PHE A 149 3.85 1.50 15.78
C PHE A 149 3.91 0.71 17.07
N GLU A 150 4.22 -0.59 16.96
CA GLU A 150 4.30 -1.51 18.09
C GLU A 150 5.64 -2.22 18.08
N LEU A 151 6.25 -2.34 19.25
CA LEU A 151 7.51 -3.02 19.51
C LEU A 151 7.33 -4.06 20.59
N ASP A 152 7.35 -5.33 20.22
CA ASP A 152 7.28 -6.46 21.14
C ASP A 152 8.69 -6.94 21.48
N LEU A 153 9.01 -7.01 22.77
CA LEU A 153 10.32 -7.36 23.29
C LEU A 153 10.25 -8.60 24.16
N LEU A 154 11.27 -9.45 24.09
CA LEU A 154 11.43 -10.56 25.03
C LEU A 154 11.82 -10.04 26.41
N TYR A 155 11.52 -10.82 27.46
CA TYR A 155 11.79 -10.42 28.86
C TYR A 155 13.27 -10.07 29.12
N ASN A 156 14.20 -10.69 28.43
CA ASN A 156 15.65 -10.54 28.61
C ASN A 156 16.30 -9.58 27.60
N THR A 157 15.53 -8.89 26.77
CA THR A 157 16.07 -7.91 25.83
C THR A 157 16.73 -6.76 26.60
N GLN A 158 17.99 -6.45 26.27
CA GLN A 158 18.77 -5.38 26.90
C GLN A 158 19.01 -4.19 25.99
N SER A 159 18.90 -4.38 24.67
CA SER A 159 19.06 -3.32 23.70
C SER A 159 18.19 -3.58 22.48
N HIS A 160 17.70 -2.50 21.85
CA HIS A 160 16.98 -2.56 20.59
C HIS A 160 17.23 -1.29 19.79
N ALA A 161 17.28 -1.40 18.46
CA ALA A 161 17.43 -0.26 17.56
C ALA A 161 16.09 0.08 16.89
N ILE A 162 15.72 1.35 16.93
CA ILE A 162 14.63 1.88 16.10
C ILE A 162 15.19 2.79 15.01
N HIS A 163 14.60 2.76 13.84
CA HIS A 163 15.00 3.57 12.70
C HIS A 163 13.89 4.52 12.31
N PHE A 164 14.24 5.76 12.06
CA PHE A 164 13.29 6.79 11.62
C PHE A 164 14.00 7.83 10.75
N SER A 165 13.24 8.61 10.04
CA SER A 165 13.72 9.74 9.27
C SER A 165 12.95 11.00 9.58
N THR A 166 13.65 12.14 9.47
CA THR A 166 13.05 13.47 9.56
C THR A 166 13.45 14.26 8.32
N TYR A 167 12.52 14.90 7.67
CA TYR A 167 12.78 15.70 6.49
C TYR A 167 13.04 17.16 6.88
N GLY A 168 14.33 17.56 6.87
CA GLY A 168 14.76 18.94 7.14
C GLY A 168 14.59 19.40 8.60
N LYS A 169 14.29 18.51 9.55
CA LYS A 169 13.96 18.84 10.94
C LYS A 169 14.77 17.99 11.92
N SER A 170 15.03 18.53 13.11
CA SER A 170 15.54 17.75 14.25
C SER A 170 14.42 17.05 14.96
N ALA A 171 14.71 15.98 15.68
CA ALA A 171 13.73 15.23 16.48
C ALA A 171 14.27 14.92 17.89
N THR A 172 13.35 14.72 18.82
CA THR A 172 13.62 14.17 20.14
C THR A 172 12.88 12.87 20.33
N LEU A 173 13.55 11.89 20.96
CA LEU A 173 12.96 10.62 21.35
C LEU A 173 13.00 10.51 22.87
N THR A 174 11.83 10.35 23.50
CA THR A 174 11.71 10.22 24.95
C THR A 174 10.91 8.96 25.32
N SER A 175 11.08 8.50 26.56
CA SER A 175 10.33 7.37 27.11
C SER A 175 9.53 7.79 28.34
N ASN A 176 8.35 7.25 28.50
CA ASN A 176 7.53 7.41 29.71
C ASN A 176 7.88 6.40 30.80
N ALA A 177 8.90 5.54 30.62
CA ALA A 177 9.24 4.46 31.54
C ALA A 177 10.77 4.38 31.81
N GLU A 178 11.13 4.17 33.08
CA GLU A 178 12.52 4.09 33.52
C GLU A 178 13.26 2.81 33.10
N TRP A 179 12.54 1.81 32.62
CA TRP A 179 13.12 0.54 32.22
C TRP A 179 13.53 0.48 30.74
N ILE A 180 13.14 1.46 29.93
CA ILE A 180 13.51 1.62 28.53
C ILE A 180 13.82 3.08 28.23
N LYS A 181 15.00 3.38 27.75
CA LYS A 181 15.45 4.75 27.45
C LYS A 181 16.29 4.79 26.18
N PRO A 182 16.17 5.82 25.34
CA PRO A 182 17.11 6.03 24.28
C PRO A 182 18.48 6.44 24.84
N GLN A 183 19.58 5.94 24.27
CA GLN A 183 20.94 6.35 24.63
C GLN A 183 21.21 7.83 24.27
N ILE A 184 20.58 8.29 23.20
CA ILE A 184 20.61 9.68 22.71
C ILE A 184 19.17 10.12 22.52
N GLU A 185 18.81 11.28 23.05
CA GLU A 185 17.46 11.82 22.96
C GLU A 185 17.24 12.76 21.77
N THR A 186 18.29 13.42 21.28
CA THR A 186 18.19 14.43 20.22
C THR A 186 18.89 13.96 18.95
N PHE A 187 18.20 14.08 17.83
CA PHE A 187 18.65 13.64 16.52
C PHE A 187 18.58 14.79 15.51
N MET A 188 19.56 14.85 14.63
CA MET A 188 19.58 15.82 13.53
C MET A 188 18.64 15.37 12.41
N SER A 189 18.36 16.27 11.46
CA SER A 189 17.58 15.93 10.27
C SER A 189 18.24 14.82 9.44
N GLY A 190 17.42 13.97 8.82
CA GLY A 190 17.86 12.86 8.00
C GLY A 190 17.41 11.51 8.52
N THR A 191 18.06 10.45 8.07
CA THR A 191 17.82 9.08 8.55
C THR A 191 18.63 8.83 9.80
N ASN A 192 17.96 8.38 10.86
CA ASN A 192 18.52 8.19 12.18
C ASN A 192 18.27 6.76 12.67
N MET A 193 19.16 6.30 13.55
CA MET A 193 19.04 5.08 14.33
C MET A 193 19.15 5.46 15.82
N ALA A 194 18.11 5.18 16.57
CA ALA A 194 18.12 5.31 18.03
C ALA A 194 18.32 3.95 18.67
N ILE A 195 19.34 3.83 19.52
CA ILE A 195 19.57 2.64 20.34
C ILE A 195 18.89 2.86 21.66
N LEU A 196 18.09 1.89 22.07
CA LEU A 196 17.38 1.84 23.35
C LEU A 196 18.15 0.96 24.33
N ASP A 197 18.38 1.47 25.53
CA ASP A 197 18.79 0.69 26.69
C ASP A 197 17.56 0.15 27.38
N ILE A 198 17.51 -1.16 27.63
CA ILE A 198 16.34 -1.87 28.14
C ILE A 198 16.76 -2.72 29.31
N LYS A 199 16.09 -2.53 30.46
CA LYS A 199 16.27 -3.41 31.62
C LYS A 199 15.51 -4.71 31.42
N PRO A 200 16.06 -5.89 31.75
CA PRO A 200 15.32 -7.14 31.74
C PRO A 200 14.06 -7.07 32.62
N ASN A 201 13.02 -7.75 32.20
CA ASN A 201 11.78 -7.85 33.00
C ASN A 201 11.80 -9.11 33.86
N GLU A 202 12.21 -8.99 35.10
CA GLU A 202 12.29 -10.11 36.03
C GLU A 202 10.92 -10.55 36.60
N LEU A 203 9.84 -9.76 36.35
CA LEU A 203 8.50 -10.11 36.73
C LEU A 203 7.90 -11.15 35.81
N SER A 204 6.95 -11.95 36.29
CA SER A 204 6.23 -12.92 35.44
C SER A 204 5.15 -12.29 34.56
N THR A 205 4.83 -11.01 34.76
CA THR A 205 3.85 -10.25 33.98
C THR A 205 4.54 -9.37 32.97
N ALA A 206 3.94 -9.23 31.79
CA ALA A 206 4.39 -8.28 30.79
C ALA A 206 4.26 -6.85 31.29
N ARG A 207 5.11 -5.95 30.77
CA ARG A 207 5.05 -4.51 31.05
C ARG A 207 5.00 -3.71 29.76
N GLU A 208 4.48 -2.51 29.85
CA GLU A 208 4.27 -1.64 28.68
C GLU A 208 4.92 -0.28 28.91
N ALA A 209 5.31 0.38 27.82
CA ALA A 209 5.83 1.74 27.78
C ALA A 209 5.44 2.41 26.48
N GLN A 210 5.65 3.72 26.41
CA GLN A 210 5.50 4.52 25.21
C GLN A 210 6.80 5.29 24.96
N LEU A 211 7.29 5.21 23.73
CA LEU A 211 8.33 6.08 23.24
C LEU A 211 7.67 7.17 22.40
N SER A 212 8.01 8.42 22.68
CA SER A 212 7.49 9.58 21.94
C SER A 212 8.60 10.16 21.09
N LEU A 213 8.45 10.04 19.78
CA LEU A 213 9.31 10.70 18.78
C LEU A 213 8.63 11.99 18.39
N THR A 214 9.25 13.13 18.77
CA THR A 214 8.67 14.46 18.58
C THR A 214 9.58 15.32 17.75
N SER A 215 9.00 16.08 16.82
CA SER A 215 9.71 17.10 16.06
C SER A 215 8.74 18.21 15.66
N GLU A 216 9.11 19.47 15.97
CA GLU A 216 8.32 20.67 15.68
C GLU A 216 6.83 20.58 16.04
N GLY A 217 6.52 20.02 17.22
CA GLY A 217 5.14 19.88 17.70
C GLY A 217 4.38 18.67 17.16
N VAL A 218 4.95 17.91 16.23
CA VAL A 218 4.40 16.64 15.78
C VAL A 218 5.01 15.50 16.59
N THR A 219 4.16 14.65 17.15
CA THR A 219 4.57 13.50 17.95
C THR A 219 4.03 12.20 17.36
N THR A 220 4.91 11.24 17.16
CA THR A 220 4.55 9.86 16.83
C THR A 220 4.90 8.96 18.00
N ILE A 221 3.97 8.09 18.39
CA ILE A 221 4.13 7.21 19.55
C ILE A 221 4.44 5.79 19.06
N ILE A 222 5.46 5.17 19.68
CA ILE A 222 5.77 3.75 19.58
C ILE A 222 5.32 3.09 20.88
N TYR A 223 4.40 2.16 20.78
CA TYR A 223 3.92 1.36 21.90
C TYR A 223 4.87 0.18 22.11
N VAL A 224 5.44 0.06 23.28
CA VAL A 224 6.40 -1.01 23.60
C VAL A 224 5.78 -1.96 24.62
N LYS A 225 5.87 -3.25 24.34
CA LYS A 225 5.49 -4.32 25.25
C LYS A 225 6.68 -5.24 25.46
N GLN A 226 7.05 -5.47 26.73
CA GLN A 226 8.07 -6.45 27.09
C GLN A 226 7.43 -7.61 27.82
N GLU A 227 7.68 -8.82 27.34
CA GLU A 227 7.20 -10.05 27.98
C GLU A 227 7.66 -10.17 29.43
N GLY A 228 6.91 -10.88 30.24
CA GLY A 228 7.34 -11.31 31.56
C GLY A 228 8.22 -12.55 31.51
N LYS A 229 9.06 -12.72 32.52
CA LYS A 229 9.92 -13.90 32.68
C LYS A 229 9.05 -15.15 32.91
N LYS A 230 9.14 -16.14 32.01
CA LYS A 230 8.42 -17.39 32.19
C LYS A 230 8.97 -18.12 33.41
N LYS A 231 8.10 -18.58 34.30
CA LYS A 231 8.48 -19.52 35.36
C LYS A 231 8.82 -20.86 34.69
N ILE A 232 10.02 -21.33 34.92
CA ILE A 232 10.47 -22.68 34.55
C ILE A 232 9.92 -23.66 35.58
#